data_ebbcd9effdf1190dfaae3bd0bd3f6356
#
_entry.id   ebbcd9effdf1190dfaae3bd0bd3f6356
#
_cell.length_a   1.000
_cell.length_b   1.000
_cell.length_c   1.000
_cell.angle_alpha   90.00
_cell.angle_beta   90.00
_cell.angle_gamma   90.00
#
_symmetry.space_group_name_H-M   'P 1'
#
loop_
_entity.id
_entity.type
_entity.pdbx_description
1 polymer ?
#
loop_
_entity_poly.entity_id
_entity_poly.type
_entity_poly.pdbx_seq_one_letter_code
_entity_poly.pdbx_strand_id
1 'polypeptide(L)'
;MPVHTLACADLVDDRLVASYEDLPADGYLDGDHVYRYRAFGETLLASGEPHWRLGGPFFQSKRLNSRAGGIDRTFAPLAEPAREFARALALRAQGQGIAPRGELLLGCHQIRVVATDAFAGLPTPEGFHQDGFAQVLIACIARHNDSGAVTSVRRLGAASELLYEGSLAAGDALLLVDPLVEHYVSPLTPRRPGRAHRDVVVVTLAPLSAREGRNA
;
A
#
# COMPACT_ATOMS: atom_id res chain seq x y z
N MET A 1 10.77 -14.46 -9.54
CA MET A 1 10.45 -14.67 -8.11
C MET A 1 9.15 -13.92 -7.78
N PRO A 2 8.33 -14.38 -6.81
CA PRO A 2 7.07 -13.69 -6.48
C PRO A 2 7.24 -12.48 -5.56
N VAL A 3 8.42 -12.28 -4.96
CA VAL A 3 8.77 -11.16 -4.07
C VAL A 3 10.09 -10.56 -4.50
N HIS A 4 10.16 -9.24 -4.61
CA HIS A 4 11.38 -8.48 -4.89
C HIS A 4 11.50 -7.32 -3.92
N THR A 5 12.73 -7.02 -3.51
CA THR A 5 13.05 -5.83 -2.70
C THR A 5 13.57 -4.71 -3.61
N LEU A 6 13.22 -3.47 -3.30
CA LEU A 6 13.69 -2.28 -4.00
C LEU A 6 14.12 -1.22 -2.96
N ALA A 7 15.20 -0.51 -3.27
CA ALA A 7 15.52 0.72 -2.57
C ALA A 7 14.83 1.91 -3.27
N CYS A 8 14.23 2.80 -2.48
CA CYS A 8 13.54 4.00 -2.97
C CYS A 8 13.78 5.24 -2.09
N ALA A 9 14.80 5.21 -1.23
CA ALA A 9 15.13 6.32 -0.34
C ALA A 9 15.39 7.64 -1.08
N ASP A 10 16.00 7.58 -2.26
CA ASP A 10 16.27 8.73 -3.13
C ASP A 10 15.00 9.32 -3.81
N LEU A 11 13.87 8.62 -3.75
CA LEU A 11 12.57 9.11 -4.20
C LEU A 11 11.75 9.75 -3.06
N VAL A 12 12.15 9.55 -1.80
CA VAL A 12 11.45 10.10 -0.63
C VAL A 12 12.00 11.49 -0.35
N ASP A 13 11.17 12.51 -0.50
CA ASP A 13 11.49 13.90 -0.18
C ASP A 13 10.66 14.43 1.00
N ASP A 14 11.02 15.61 1.50
CA ASP A 14 10.32 16.26 2.62
C ASP A 14 8.86 16.60 2.30
N ARG A 15 8.52 16.87 1.02
CA ARG A 15 7.15 17.17 0.58
C ARG A 15 6.27 15.93 0.71
N LEU A 16 6.81 14.77 0.32
CA LEU A 16 6.11 13.49 0.49
C LEU A 16 5.89 13.17 1.97
N VAL A 17 6.91 13.31 2.81
CA VAL A 17 6.79 13.07 4.25
C VAL A 17 5.77 14.03 4.88
N ALA A 18 5.84 15.33 4.58
CA ALA A 18 4.90 16.32 5.10
C ALA A 18 3.46 16.07 4.69
N SER A 19 3.22 15.51 3.49
CA SER A 19 1.87 15.26 2.98
C SER A 19 1.06 14.23 3.79
N TYR A 20 1.68 13.51 4.71
CA TYR A 20 0.99 12.58 5.61
C TYR A 20 0.30 13.27 6.78
N GLU A 21 0.66 14.53 7.11
CA GLU A 21 0.07 15.24 8.25
C GLU A 21 -1.40 15.63 7.98
N ASP A 22 -1.77 15.83 6.71
CA ASP A 22 -3.11 16.25 6.29
C ASP A 22 -4.00 15.07 5.85
N LEU A 23 -3.54 13.83 6.00
CA LEU A 23 -4.35 12.68 5.62
C LEU A 23 -5.60 12.57 6.50
N PRO A 24 -6.80 12.47 5.91
CA PRO A 24 -8.03 12.23 6.66
C PRO A 24 -8.11 10.80 7.21
N ALA A 25 -8.89 10.64 8.26
CA ALA A 25 -9.20 9.34 8.82
C ALA A 25 -9.84 8.40 7.78
N ASP A 26 -9.45 7.13 7.81
CA ASP A 26 -10.10 6.08 7.03
C ASP A 26 -11.46 5.75 7.66
N GLY A 27 -12.55 6.14 7.00
CA GLY A 27 -13.92 5.94 7.49
C GLY A 27 -14.43 4.49 7.41
N TYR A 28 -13.59 3.54 6.99
CA TYR A 28 -13.95 2.12 6.80
C TYR A 28 -13.26 1.21 7.81
N LEU A 29 -12.93 1.75 8.98
CA LEU A 29 -12.36 1.00 10.09
C LEU A 29 -13.46 0.49 11.01
N ASP A 30 -13.26 -0.73 11.53
CA ASP A 30 -14.06 -1.26 12.63
C ASP A 30 -13.47 -0.82 13.97
N GLY A 31 -14.34 -0.61 14.98
CA GLY A 31 -13.96 -0.30 16.36
C GLY A 31 -13.92 1.19 16.68
N ASP A 32 -13.57 1.51 17.94
CA ASP A 32 -13.71 2.86 18.51
C ASP A 32 -12.50 3.78 18.28
N HIS A 33 -11.41 3.24 17.68
CA HIS A 33 -10.17 3.98 17.52
C HIS A 33 -9.84 4.23 16.05
N VAL A 34 -9.52 5.50 15.74
CA VAL A 34 -8.97 5.86 14.42
C VAL A 34 -7.46 5.63 14.44
N TYR A 35 -7.05 4.51 13.87
CA TYR A 35 -5.64 4.14 13.77
C TYR A 35 -5.09 4.21 12.33
N ARG A 36 -5.94 4.50 11.32
CA ARG A 36 -5.52 4.59 9.92
C ARG A 36 -6.06 5.83 9.25
N TYR A 37 -5.20 6.49 8.49
CA TYR A 37 -5.49 7.66 7.68
C TYR A 37 -5.15 7.33 6.24
N ARG A 38 -5.96 7.77 5.26
CA ARG A 38 -5.82 7.26 3.91
C ARG A 38 -6.29 8.24 2.84
N ALA A 39 -5.53 8.29 1.72
CA ALA A 39 -5.93 8.91 0.46
C ALA A 39 -5.73 7.93 -0.69
N PHE A 40 -6.40 8.17 -1.82
CA PHE A 40 -6.35 7.29 -2.98
C PHE A 40 -6.41 8.09 -4.28
N GLY A 41 -5.75 7.57 -5.30
CA GLY A 41 -5.87 8.01 -6.68
C GLY A 41 -5.42 6.93 -7.65
N GLU A 42 -5.86 7.01 -8.89
CA GLU A 42 -5.41 6.10 -9.94
C GLU A 42 -5.08 6.86 -11.21
N THR A 43 -4.18 6.31 -12.01
CA THR A 43 -3.80 6.84 -13.31
C THR A 43 -3.40 5.73 -14.27
N LEU A 44 -3.30 6.07 -15.55
CA LEU A 44 -2.62 5.24 -16.52
C LEU A 44 -1.13 5.57 -16.48
N LEU A 45 -0.30 4.57 -16.22
CA LEU A 45 1.14 4.64 -16.41
C LEU A 45 1.44 4.38 -17.87
N ALA A 46 1.62 5.45 -18.63
CA ALA A 46 1.89 5.45 -20.07
C ALA A 46 2.98 6.47 -20.40
N SER A 47 3.41 6.52 -21.66
CA SER A 47 4.25 7.61 -22.17
C SER A 47 3.43 8.92 -22.19
N GLY A 48 3.94 9.96 -21.52
CA GLY A 48 3.32 11.28 -21.42
C GLY A 48 2.93 11.66 -20.01
N GLU A 49 2.21 12.79 -19.89
CA GLU A 49 1.76 13.30 -18.62
C GLU A 49 0.63 12.44 -18.04
N PRO A 50 0.73 12.04 -16.76
CA PRO A 50 -0.29 11.21 -16.13
C PRO A 50 -1.55 12.02 -15.82
N HIS A 51 -2.70 11.50 -16.24
CA HIS A 51 -4.00 12.03 -15.84
C HIS A 51 -4.55 11.25 -14.65
N TRP A 52 -4.40 11.82 -13.46
CA TRP A 52 -4.85 11.20 -12.23
C TRP A 52 -6.36 11.37 -12.02
N ARG A 53 -7.06 10.28 -11.82
CA ARG A 53 -8.38 10.27 -11.20
C ARG A 53 -8.18 10.24 -9.69
N LEU A 54 -8.46 11.36 -9.02
CA LEU A 54 -8.23 11.56 -7.60
C LEU A 54 -9.50 11.28 -6.80
N GLY A 55 -9.35 10.53 -5.72
CA GLY A 55 -10.50 10.05 -4.96
C GLY A 55 -11.34 9.06 -5.79
N GLY A 56 -12.61 8.93 -5.45
CA GLY A 56 -13.52 8.04 -6.17
C GLY A 56 -13.61 6.65 -5.56
N PRO A 57 -14.49 5.80 -6.10
CA PRO A 57 -14.75 4.50 -5.55
C PRO A 57 -13.57 3.56 -5.78
N PHE A 58 -13.18 2.87 -4.72
CA PHE A 58 -12.24 1.77 -4.73
C PHE A 58 -12.97 0.51 -4.27
N PHE A 59 -13.06 -0.47 -5.14
CA PHE A 59 -13.75 -1.73 -4.88
C PHE A 59 -12.77 -2.89 -4.70
N GLN A 60 -12.99 -3.70 -3.69
CA GLN A 60 -12.43 -5.04 -3.54
C GLN A 60 -13.57 -5.99 -3.20
N SER A 61 -13.53 -7.22 -3.72
CA SER A 61 -14.52 -8.23 -3.36
C SER A 61 -14.36 -8.68 -1.89
N LYS A 62 -15.42 -9.21 -1.27
CA LYS A 62 -15.33 -9.82 0.07
C LYS A 62 -14.33 -10.98 0.15
N ARG A 63 -14.04 -11.63 -0.97
CA ARG A 63 -13.04 -12.70 -1.05
C ARG A 63 -11.62 -12.18 -0.83
N LEU A 64 -11.32 -10.96 -1.32
CA LEU A 64 -10.01 -10.31 -1.19
C LEU A 64 -9.87 -9.57 0.14
N ASN A 65 -10.93 -8.90 0.57
CA ASN A 65 -10.99 -8.20 1.84
C ASN A 65 -12.25 -8.59 2.59
N SER A 66 -12.12 -9.48 3.57
CA SER A 66 -13.25 -10.03 4.33
C SER A 66 -13.97 -8.98 5.19
N ARG A 67 -13.28 -7.90 5.60
CA ARG A 67 -13.82 -6.83 6.45
C ARG A 67 -14.47 -5.72 5.66
N ALA A 68 -13.72 -5.07 4.79
CA ALA A 68 -14.16 -3.87 4.06
C ALA A 68 -14.37 -4.11 2.56
N GLY A 69 -14.46 -5.37 2.12
CA GLY A 69 -14.78 -5.74 0.74
C GLY A 69 -16.29 -5.79 0.47
N GLY A 70 -16.65 -5.78 -0.82
CA GLY A 70 -18.03 -5.87 -1.29
C GLY A 70 -18.78 -4.54 -1.29
N ILE A 71 -18.09 -3.44 -1.00
CA ILE A 71 -18.61 -2.06 -1.06
C ILE A 71 -17.66 -1.16 -1.83
N ASP A 72 -18.19 -0.13 -2.45
CA ASP A 72 -17.39 0.98 -3.00
C ASP A 72 -16.93 1.89 -1.86
N ARG A 73 -15.63 1.98 -1.67
CA ARG A 73 -15.01 2.85 -0.67
C ARG A 73 -14.50 4.12 -1.33
N THR A 74 -14.93 5.27 -0.88
CA THR A 74 -14.44 6.55 -1.37
C THR A 74 -13.41 7.10 -0.40
N PHE A 75 -12.23 7.45 -0.92
CA PHE A 75 -11.14 8.04 -0.15
C PHE A 75 -10.87 9.47 -0.57
N ALA A 76 -10.16 10.21 0.26
CA ALA A 76 -9.69 11.55 -0.08
C ALA A 76 -8.77 11.53 -1.31
N PRO A 77 -8.66 12.65 -2.02
CA PRO A 77 -7.73 12.82 -3.12
C PRO A 77 -6.28 12.58 -2.70
N LEU A 78 -5.53 11.86 -3.54
CA LEU A 78 -4.11 11.62 -3.33
C LEU A 78 -3.30 12.92 -3.47
N ALA A 79 -2.41 13.20 -2.52
CA ALA A 79 -1.51 14.34 -2.56
C ALA A 79 -0.56 14.29 -3.76
N GLU A 80 -0.15 15.46 -4.28
CA GLU A 80 0.75 15.53 -5.43
C GLU A 80 2.09 14.81 -5.20
N PRO A 81 2.81 14.99 -4.07
CA PRO A 81 4.06 14.29 -3.84
C PRO A 81 3.90 12.76 -3.84
N ALA A 82 2.76 12.26 -3.34
CA ALA A 82 2.48 10.82 -3.36
C ALA A 82 2.21 10.30 -4.77
N ARG A 83 1.62 11.11 -5.67
CA ARG A 83 1.44 10.79 -7.09
C ARG A 83 2.77 10.70 -7.83
N GLU A 84 3.65 11.68 -7.60
CA GLU A 84 4.99 11.74 -8.18
C GLU A 84 5.82 10.52 -7.73
N PHE A 85 5.82 10.23 -6.43
CA PHE A 85 6.50 9.09 -5.86
C PHE A 85 5.99 7.76 -6.43
N ALA A 86 4.67 7.55 -6.46
CA ALA A 86 4.07 6.32 -6.96
C ALA A 86 4.45 6.04 -8.42
N ARG A 87 4.43 7.09 -9.27
CA ARG A 87 4.85 7.00 -10.66
C ARG A 87 6.33 6.66 -10.78
N ALA A 88 7.19 7.36 -10.05
CA ALA A 88 8.64 7.13 -10.05
C ALA A 88 9.00 5.71 -9.58
N LEU A 89 8.34 5.21 -8.52
CA LEU A 89 8.54 3.86 -8.01
C LEU A 89 8.11 2.80 -9.03
N ALA A 90 6.97 2.97 -9.68
CA ALA A 90 6.50 2.05 -10.72
C ALA A 90 7.43 2.01 -11.94
N LEU A 91 7.90 3.18 -12.40
CA LEU A 91 8.89 3.27 -13.51
C LEU A 91 10.23 2.63 -13.13
N ARG A 92 10.67 2.78 -11.87
CA ARG A 92 11.86 2.10 -11.35
C ARG A 92 11.71 0.57 -11.41
N ALA A 93 10.57 0.04 -10.98
CA ALA A 93 10.28 -1.39 -11.03
C ALA A 93 10.27 -1.91 -12.48
N GLN A 94 9.71 -1.15 -13.43
CA GLN A 94 9.78 -1.46 -14.86
C GLN A 94 11.22 -1.41 -15.39
N GLY A 95 11.99 -0.39 -15.02
CA GLY A 95 13.39 -0.23 -15.43
C GLY A 95 14.28 -1.38 -14.93
N GLN A 96 13.99 -1.92 -13.75
CA GLN A 96 14.68 -3.09 -13.20
C GLN A 96 14.17 -4.44 -13.76
N GLY A 97 13.14 -4.42 -14.62
CA GLY A 97 12.57 -5.62 -15.21
C GLY A 97 11.77 -6.51 -14.26
N ILE A 98 11.37 -5.98 -13.09
CA ILE A 98 10.56 -6.70 -12.08
C ILE A 98 9.06 -6.35 -12.17
N ALA A 99 8.69 -5.27 -12.85
CA ALA A 99 7.33 -4.97 -13.26
C ALA A 99 7.16 -5.07 -14.78
N PRO A 100 5.95 -5.37 -15.29
CA PRO A 100 5.69 -5.44 -16.72
C PRO A 100 5.99 -4.10 -17.39
N ARG A 101 6.55 -4.15 -18.59
CA ARG A 101 6.79 -2.96 -19.42
C ARG A 101 5.51 -2.55 -20.14
N GLY A 102 5.45 -1.28 -20.54
CA GLY A 102 4.32 -0.72 -21.27
C GLY A 102 3.29 -0.07 -20.37
N GLU A 103 2.08 0.08 -20.91
CA GLU A 103 1.00 0.78 -20.22
C GLU A 103 0.35 -0.09 -19.13
N LEU A 104 0.22 0.47 -17.94
CA LEU A 104 -0.38 -0.18 -16.77
C LEU A 104 -1.39 0.76 -16.12
N LEU A 105 -2.49 0.21 -15.65
CA LEU A 105 -3.31 0.90 -14.67
C LEU A 105 -2.56 0.91 -13.34
N LEU A 106 -2.31 2.10 -12.81
CA LEU A 106 -1.64 2.33 -11.54
C LEU A 106 -2.66 2.88 -10.55
N GLY A 107 -2.91 2.14 -9.47
CA GLY A 107 -3.61 2.64 -8.29
C GLY A 107 -2.59 2.99 -7.20
N CYS A 108 -2.84 4.05 -6.46
CA CYS A 108 -1.97 4.47 -5.36
C CYS A 108 -2.78 4.78 -4.12
N HIS A 109 -2.40 4.16 -3.00
CA HIS A 109 -2.87 4.49 -1.67
C HIS A 109 -1.73 5.11 -0.86
N GLN A 110 -1.99 6.27 -0.30
CA GLN A 110 -1.16 6.88 0.73
C GLN A 110 -1.79 6.57 2.09
N ILE A 111 -1.05 5.89 2.97
CA ILE A 111 -1.61 5.34 4.22
C ILE A 111 -0.67 5.65 5.38
N ARG A 112 -1.21 6.27 6.44
CA ARG A 112 -0.58 6.36 7.76
C ARG A 112 -1.30 5.43 8.73
N VAL A 113 -0.55 4.58 9.41
CA VAL A 113 -1.04 3.79 10.54
C VAL A 113 -0.43 4.36 11.81
N VAL A 114 -1.28 4.64 12.80
CA VAL A 114 -0.87 5.18 14.10
C VAL A 114 -1.16 4.21 15.23
N ALA A 115 -0.39 4.33 16.29
CA ALA A 115 -0.62 3.66 17.57
C ALA A 115 -0.36 4.64 18.71
N THR A 116 -0.93 4.37 19.87
CA THR A 116 -0.69 5.10 21.11
C THR A 116 -0.56 4.12 22.27
N ASP A 117 -0.32 4.61 23.48
CA ASP A 117 -0.33 3.79 24.67
C ASP A 117 -1.70 3.13 24.93
N ALA A 118 -2.79 3.68 24.36
CA ALA A 118 -4.15 3.19 24.53
C ALA A 118 -4.57 2.15 23.48
N PHE A 119 -3.99 2.17 22.29
CA PHE A 119 -4.35 1.23 21.21
C PHE A 119 -3.21 0.95 20.26
N ALA A 120 -3.20 -0.26 19.70
CA ALA A 120 -2.31 -0.65 18.63
C ALA A 120 -2.86 -0.21 17.26
N GLY A 121 -1.98 0.16 16.34
CA GLY A 121 -2.33 0.34 14.93
C GLY A 121 -2.38 -1.00 14.21
N LEU A 122 -3.39 -1.22 13.38
CA LEU A 122 -3.58 -2.46 12.64
C LEU A 122 -3.43 -2.20 11.14
N PRO A 123 -2.24 -2.45 10.53
CA PRO A 123 -2.04 -2.23 9.10
C PRO A 123 -2.94 -3.12 8.24
N THR A 124 -3.06 -4.40 8.61
CA THR A 124 -3.85 -5.41 7.90
C THR A 124 -4.74 -6.18 8.90
N PRO A 125 -5.84 -5.55 9.38
CA PRO A 125 -6.72 -6.15 10.37
C PRO A 125 -7.42 -7.43 9.88
N GLU A 126 -7.47 -7.65 8.57
CA GLU A 126 -7.99 -8.84 7.90
C GLU A 126 -7.04 -10.06 7.98
N GLY A 127 -5.78 -9.86 8.38
CA GLY A 127 -4.76 -10.90 8.39
C GLY A 127 -4.08 -11.07 7.04
N PHE A 128 -3.63 -12.30 6.73
CA PHE A 128 -3.06 -12.62 5.43
C PHE A 128 -4.10 -12.49 4.31
N HIS A 129 -3.77 -11.73 3.27
CA HIS A 129 -4.68 -11.41 2.18
C HIS A 129 -3.92 -11.17 0.87
N GLN A 130 -4.68 -11.07 -0.21
CA GLN A 130 -4.27 -10.58 -1.53
C GLN A 130 -5.00 -9.26 -1.80
N ASP A 131 -4.39 -8.35 -2.57
CA ASP A 131 -5.05 -7.09 -2.96
C ASP A 131 -5.92 -7.24 -4.22
N GLY A 132 -5.69 -8.29 -5.02
CA GLY A 132 -6.46 -8.58 -6.23
C GLY A 132 -5.94 -7.87 -7.48
N PHE A 133 -4.64 -7.59 -7.54
CA PHE A 133 -3.97 -6.96 -8.68
C PHE A 133 -2.92 -7.91 -9.29
N ALA A 134 -2.32 -7.52 -10.41
CA ALA A 134 -1.24 -8.29 -10.99
C ALA A 134 0.04 -8.19 -10.14
N GLN A 135 0.31 -6.98 -9.65
CA GLN A 135 1.43 -6.71 -8.74
C GLN A 135 1.06 -5.61 -7.75
N VAL A 136 1.71 -5.65 -6.59
CA VAL A 136 1.60 -4.67 -5.53
C VAL A 136 3.00 -4.24 -5.07
N LEU A 137 3.25 -2.94 -5.05
CA LEU A 137 4.43 -2.33 -4.44
C LEU A 137 4.04 -1.75 -3.09
N ILE A 138 4.78 -2.07 -2.05
CA ILE A 138 4.59 -1.54 -0.69
C ILE A 138 5.88 -0.83 -0.30
N ALA A 139 5.88 0.50 -0.31
CA ALA A 139 7.02 1.32 0.08
C ALA A 139 6.82 1.94 1.47
N CYS A 140 7.79 1.81 2.34
CA CYS A 140 7.83 2.49 3.63
C CYS A 140 8.44 3.89 3.44
N ILE A 141 7.69 4.93 3.78
CA ILE A 141 8.10 6.33 3.61
C ILE A 141 8.72 6.87 4.90
N ALA A 142 8.05 6.64 6.04
CA ALA A 142 8.53 7.08 7.34
C ALA A 142 8.09 6.13 8.45
N ARG A 143 8.85 6.14 9.53
CA ARG A 143 8.56 5.45 10.79
C ARG A 143 8.92 6.35 11.95
N HIS A 144 8.06 6.40 12.96
CA HIS A 144 8.31 7.17 14.17
C HIS A 144 7.88 6.41 15.41
N ASN A 145 8.79 6.26 16.37
CA ASN A 145 8.56 5.67 17.70
C ASN A 145 7.85 4.29 17.65
N ASP A 146 7.92 3.57 16.54
CA ASP A 146 7.14 2.37 16.33
C ASP A 146 7.93 1.08 16.59
N SER A 147 7.20 0.06 17.00
CA SER A 147 7.63 -1.34 17.14
C SER A 147 6.59 -2.23 16.46
N GLY A 148 6.98 -3.39 16.01
CA GLY A 148 6.12 -4.26 15.20
C GLY A 148 6.06 -3.81 13.75
N ALA A 149 4.88 -3.84 13.14
CA ALA A 149 4.67 -3.62 11.71
C ALA A 149 5.64 -4.44 10.83
N VAL A 150 5.84 -5.71 11.24
CA VAL A 150 6.62 -6.70 10.49
C VAL A 150 5.78 -7.18 9.32
N THR A 151 6.31 -7.06 8.12
CA THR A 151 5.69 -7.56 6.89
C THR A 151 6.08 -9.02 6.71
N SER A 152 5.09 -9.90 6.59
CA SER A 152 5.27 -11.32 6.26
C SER A 152 4.59 -11.61 4.93
N VAL A 153 5.29 -12.29 4.04
CA VAL A 153 4.77 -12.72 2.73
C VAL A 153 4.95 -14.23 2.62
N ARG A 154 3.90 -14.94 2.31
CA ARG A 154 3.92 -16.39 2.13
C ARG A 154 3.37 -16.79 0.75
N ARG A 155 3.73 -17.97 0.29
CA ARG A 155 3.19 -18.51 -0.96
C ARG A 155 1.70 -18.81 -0.81
N LEU A 156 0.91 -18.40 -1.81
CA LEU A 156 -0.53 -18.71 -1.85
C LEU A 156 -0.74 -20.24 -1.84
N GLY A 157 -1.63 -20.71 -0.96
CA GLY A 157 -1.95 -22.13 -0.80
C GLY A 157 -0.90 -22.96 -0.06
N ALA A 158 0.21 -22.36 0.38
CA ALA A 158 1.28 -23.03 1.15
C ALA A 158 1.64 -22.17 2.37
N ALA A 159 0.78 -22.19 3.39
CA ALA A 159 0.86 -21.31 4.56
C ALA A 159 2.19 -21.41 5.34
N SER A 160 2.90 -22.52 5.24
CA SER A 160 4.21 -22.74 5.86
C SER A 160 5.39 -22.22 5.02
N GLU A 161 5.18 -21.85 3.74
CA GLU A 161 6.26 -21.35 2.87
C GLU A 161 6.36 -19.83 2.96
N LEU A 162 7.12 -19.36 3.94
CA LEU A 162 7.45 -17.95 4.12
C LEU A 162 8.48 -17.52 3.07
N LEU A 163 8.13 -16.50 2.27
CA LEU A 163 8.98 -15.97 1.20
C LEU A 163 9.73 -14.71 1.63
N TYR A 164 9.15 -13.97 2.59
CA TYR A 164 9.75 -12.78 3.17
C TYR A 164 9.19 -12.56 4.57
N GLU A 165 10.06 -12.13 5.50
CA GLU A 165 9.68 -11.59 6.80
C GLU A 165 10.66 -10.50 7.21
N GLY A 166 10.14 -9.31 7.52
CA GLY A 166 10.97 -8.19 7.95
C GLY A 166 10.20 -6.89 8.12
N SER A 167 10.79 -5.99 8.90
CA SER A 167 10.33 -4.60 8.97
C SER A 167 10.95 -3.82 7.83
N LEU A 168 10.13 -3.24 6.96
CA LEU A 168 10.62 -2.30 5.96
C LEU A 168 11.11 -1.02 6.65
N ALA A 169 12.35 -0.65 6.43
CA ALA A 169 12.88 0.64 6.83
C ALA A 169 12.34 1.76 5.92
N ALA A 170 12.42 3.01 6.37
CA ALA A 170 12.11 4.15 5.50
C ALA A 170 13.03 4.12 4.26
N GLY A 171 12.45 4.25 3.07
CA GLY A 171 13.13 4.12 1.79
C GLY A 171 13.25 2.71 1.25
N ASP A 172 12.68 1.69 1.92
CA ASP A 172 12.59 0.33 1.41
C ASP A 172 11.21 0.06 0.80
N ALA A 173 11.18 -0.77 -0.23
CA ALA A 173 9.95 -1.25 -0.84
C ALA A 173 10.00 -2.75 -1.16
N LEU A 174 8.83 -3.39 -1.16
CA LEU A 174 8.61 -4.73 -1.69
C LEU A 174 7.72 -4.64 -2.93
N LEU A 175 8.05 -5.42 -3.95
CA LEU A 175 7.14 -5.74 -5.05
C LEU A 175 6.69 -7.19 -4.89
N LEU A 176 5.38 -7.39 -4.89
CA LEU A 176 4.71 -8.68 -4.77
C LEU A 176 4.02 -9.02 -6.09
N VAL A 177 4.19 -10.25 -6.57
CA VAL A 177 3.33 -10.82 -7.62
C VAL A 177 2.09 -11.36 -6.93
N ASP A 178 1.09 -10.50 -6.75
CA ASP A 178 -0.06 -10.70 -5.85
C ASP A 178 -0.82 -12.02 -6.06
N PRO A 179 -1.05 -12.51 -7.31
CA PRO A 179 -1.71 -13.80 -7.51
C PRO A 179 -0.95 -15.03 -6.99
N LEU A 180 0.33 -14.89 -6.62
CA LEU A 180 1.18 -15.99 -6.17
C LEU A 180 1.44 -15.99 -4.67
N VAL A 181 1.02 -14.94 -3.95
CA VAL A 181 1.35 -14.74 -2.54
C VAL A 181 0.14 -14.27 -1.73
N GLU A 182 0.25 -14.39 -0.42
CA GLU A 182 -0.54 -13.65 0.57
C GLU A 182 0.41 -12.86 1.43
N HIS A 183 0.02 -11.66 1.82
CA HIS A 183 0.83 -10.81 2.69
C HIS A 183 0.06 -10.33 3.93
N TYR A 184 0.82 -10.02 4.95
CA TYR A 184 0.32 -9.57 6.25
C TYR A 184 1.33 -8.60 6.87
N VAL A 185 0.84 -7.65 7.65
CA VAL A 185 1.67 -6.76 8.46
C VAL A 185 1.19 -6.80 9.90
N SER A 186 2.09 -7.17 10.82
CA SER A 186 1.77 -7.28 12.24
C SER A 186 1.35 -5.93 12.84
N PRO A 187 0.64 -5.93 14.00
CA PRO A 187 0.27 -4.70 14.67
C PRO A 187 1.46 -3.78 14.95
N LEU A 188 1.19 -2.49 14.92
CA LEU A 188 2.09 -1.41 15.28
C LEU A 188 1.84 -1.02 16.73
N THR A 189 2.89 -0.83 17.54
CA THR A 189 2.82 -0.31 18.91
C THR A 189 3.90 0.74 19.15
N PRO A 190 3.73 1.66 20.11
CA PRO A 190 4.81 2.57 20.48
C PRO A 190 6.00 1.80 21.10
N ARG A 191 7.21 2.19 20.73
CA ARG A 191 8.46 1.70 21.37
C ARG A 191 8.71 2.36 22.72
N ARG A 192 8.28 3.61 22.88
CA ARG A 192 8.31 4.42 24.09
C ARG A 192 6.94 5.06 24.28
N PRO A 193 6.52 5.41 25.51
CA PRO A 193 5.24 6.07 25.75
C PRO A 193 4.99 7.25 24.79
N GLY A 194 3.77 7.31 24.26
CA GLY A 194 3.33 8.33 23.33
C GLY A 194 2.82 7.80 22.00
N ARG A 195 2.80 8.66 20.99
CA ARG A 195 2.31 8.33 19.66
C ARG A 195 3.41 7.69 18.79
N ALA A 196 3.02 6.68 18.05
CA ALA A 196 3.84 6.05 17.02
C ALA A 196 3.12 6.07 15.68
N HIS A 197 3.86 6.07 14.57
CA HIS A 197 3.27 5.90 13.24
C HIS A 197 4.21 5.21 12.26
N ARG A 198 3.60 4.63 11.24
CA ARG A 198 4.23 4.11 10.02
C ARG A 198 3.49 4.65 8.81
N ASP A 199 4.23 5.28 7.90
CA ASP A 199 3.75 5.85 6.64
C ASP A 199 4.16 4.98 5.47
N VAL A 200 3.21 4.63 4.62
CA VAL A 200 3.45 3.80 3.44
C VAL A 200 2.75 4.36 2.21
N VAL A 201 3.34 4.13 1.07
CA VAL A 201 2.68 4.18 -0.24
C VAL A 201 2.50 2.76 -0.74
N VAL A 202 1.25 2.39 -1.06
CA VAL A 202 0.93 1.13 -1.71
C VAL A 202 0.52 1.41 -3.15
N VAL A 203 1.28 0.86 -4.10
CA VAL A 203 1.01 1.01 -5.53
C VAL A 203 0.56 -0.32 -6.10
N THR A 204 -0.62 -0.33 -6.69
CA THR A 204 -1.16 -1.49 -7.40
C THR A 204 -0.93 -1.33 -8.90
N LEU A 205 -0.47 -2.39 -9.57
CA LEU A 205 -0.25 -2.42 -10.99
C LEU A 205 -1.12 -3.49 -11.64
N ALA A 206 -1.84 -3.11 -12.70
CA ALA A 206 -2.64 -4.03 -13.50
C ALA A 206 -2.49 -3.74 -14.99
N PRO A 207 -2.48 -4.76 -15.87
CA PRO A 207 -2.59 -4.56 -17.30
C PRO A 207 -3.92 -3.85 -17.65
N LEU A 208 -3.92 -3.04 -18.71
CA LEU A 208 -5.14 -2.35 -19.17
C LEU A 208 -6.31 -3.32 -19.45
N SER A 209 -6.01 -4.49 -20.00
CA SER A 209 -7.00 -5.54 -20.26
C SER A 209 -7.73 -6.04 -19.01
N ALA A 210 -7.14 -5.86 -17.83
CA ALA A 210 -7.79 -6.22 -16.56
C ALA A 210 -8.86 -5.21 -16.10
N ARG A 211 -9.01 -4.06 -16.77
CA ARG A 211 -10.03 -3.05 -16.45
C ARG A 211 -11.44 -3.51 -16.86
N GLU A 212 -11.55 -4.29 -17.92
CA GLU A 212 -12.84 -4.76 -18.47
C GLU A 212 -13.50 -5.82 -17.57
N GLY A 213 -12.73 -6.58 -16.82
CA GLY A 213 -13.23 -7.63 -15.92
C GLY A 213 -13.66 -7.18 -14.51
N ARG A 214 -13.44 -5.91 -14.13
CA ARG A 214 -13.83 -5.38 -12.80
C ARG A 214 -15.23 -4.79 -12.74
N ASN A 215 -15.87 -4.60 -13.89
CA ASN A 215 -17.23 -4.07 -14.02
C ASN A 215 -18.28 -5.18 -14.33
N ALA A 216 -17.88 -6.43 -14.22
CA ALA A 216 -18.78 -7.57 -14.44
C ALA A 216 -19.11 -8.30 -13.12
#